data_aad9321a9d47d6ba7e7c4544ca0a63da
#
_entry.id   aad9321a9d47d6ba7e7c4544ca0a63da
#
_cell.length_a   1.000
_cell.length_b   1.000
_cell.length_c   1.000
_cell.angle_alpha   90.00
_cell.angle_beta   90.00
_cell.angle_gamma   90.00
#
_symmetry.space_group_name_H-M   'P 1'
#
loop_
_entity.id
_entity.type
_entity.pdbx_description
1 polymer ?
#
loop_
_entity_poly.entity_id
_entity_poly.type
_entity_poly.pdbx_seq_one_letter_code
_entity_poly.pdbx_strand_id
1 'polypeptide(L)'
;AALTPEYQTKVGSAGKAIPKGKIKIEDPNENGEGEVLIKTPTLMLGYYEDEEATKSVIEEINGERWFHSGDIGYLDKDGFLYITGRSKNVIVTQNGKNIYPEEIELLLSHVPEIKECMVYGKEDEKDKSNKELIVSVKVIPNFEKIGKDLTDEQIREIIWPKIKEVNKKLTSYKAIKNLEIKHDEFEKTTTMKIKRYAEIKKNK
;
A
#
# COMPACT_ATOMS: atom_id res chain seq x y z
N ALA A 1 -15.10 0.19 11.46
CA ALA A 1 -14.61 -0.89 12.32
C ALA A 1 -13.68 -0.37 13.43
N ALA A 2 -12.80 0.57 13.11
CA ALA A 2 -11.95 1.25 14.10
C ALA A 2 -12.37 2.71 14.23
N LEU A 3 -12.15 3.28 15.40
CA LEU A 3 -12.46 4.67 15.74
C LEU A 3 -11.37 5.20 16.68
N THR A 4 -10.93 6.43 16.45
CA THR A 4 -10.07 7.13 17.38
C THR A 4 -10.88 7.50 18.64
N PRO A 5 -10.53 6.96 19.83
CA PRO A 5 -11.25 7.30 21.04
C PRO A 5 -11.03 8.77 21.41
N GLU A 6 -12.04 9.36 22.06
CA GLU A 6 -11.91 10.70 22.61
C GLU A 6 -10.73 10.76 23.60
N TYR A 7 -9.90 11.79 23.47
CA TYR A 7 -8.69 12.01 24.30
C TYR A 7 -7.58 10.93 24.21
N GLN A 8 -7.65 10.01 23.24
CA GLN A 8 -6.64 8.94 23.07
C GLN A 8 -6.18 8.85 21.60
N THR A 9 -5.67 9.96 21.07
CA THR A 9 -5.18 9.97 19.68
C THR A 9 -3.76 9.42 19.59
N LYS A 10 -3.53 8.47 18.68
CA LYS A 10 -2.18 8.05 18.27
C LYS A 10 -2.00 8.35 16.79
N VAL A 11 -0.98 9.16 16.48
CA VAL A 11 -0.66 9.54 15.09
C VAL A 11 -0.36 8.30 14.26
N GLY A 12 -0.92 8.24 13.06
CA GLY A 12 -0.75 7.11 12.12
C GLY A 12 -1.66 5.91 12.37
N SER A 13 -2.38 5.86 13.51
CA SER A 13 -3.32 4.77 13.76
C SER A 13 -4.71 5.05 13.18
N ALA A 14 -5.42 3.96 12.83
CA ALA A 14 -6.84 3.99 12.48
C ALA A 14 -7.76 4.00 13.73
N GLY A 15 -7.19 4.01 14.95
CA GLY A 15 -7.92 3.95 16.21
C GLY A 15 -8.09 2.54 16.76
N LYS A 16 -9.03 2.39 17.70
CA LYS A 16 -9.39 1.10 18.34
C LYS A 16 -10.67 0.52 17.76
N ALA A 17 -10.89 -0.77 17.98
CA ALA A 17 -12.17 -1.39 17.62
C ALA A 17 -13.36 -0.62 18.23
N ILE A 18 -14.43 -0.45 17.47
CA ILE A 18 -15.67 0.16 17.94
C ILE A 18 -16.30 -0.69 19.05
N PRO A 19 -17.18 -0.13 19.90
CA PRO A 19 -17.90 -0.91 20.92
C PRO A 19 -18.59 -2.15 20.33
N LYS A 20 -18.45 -3.30 21.00
CA LYS A 20 -18.91 -4.62 20.55
C LYS A 20 -18.24 -5.11 19.24
N GLY A 21 -17.31 -4.36 18.66
CA GLY A 21 -16.44 -4.80 17.55
C GLY A 21 -15.21 -5.52 18.07
N LYS A 22 -14.64 -6.36 17.22
CA LYS A 22 -13.32 -6.99 17.43
C LYS A 22 -12.48 -6.83 16.17
N ILE A 23 -11.19 -6.67 16.35
CA ILE A 23 -10.19 -6.70 15.30
C ILE A 23 -9.21 -7.84 15.63
N LYS A 24 -8.89 -8.64 14.62
CA LYS A 24 -7.89 -9.72 14.69
C LYS A 24 -6.90 -9.51 13.58
N ILE A 25 -5.64 -9.81 13.82
CA ILE A 25 -4.62 -9.89 12.78
C ILE A 25 -4.45 -11.37 12.43
N GLU A 26 -4.71 -11.72 11.18
CA GLU A 26 -4.60 -13.08 10.66
C GLU A 26 -3.19 -13.31 10.14
N ASP A 27 -2.64 -14.49 10.43
CA ASP A 27 -1.31 -14.94 10.01
C ASP A 27 -0.21 -13.86 10.14
N PRO A 28 0.01 -13.31 11.36
CA PRO A 28 0.95 -12.24 11.55
C PRO A 28 2.38 -12.71 11.28
N ASN A 29 3.15 -11.88 10.55
CA ASN A 29 4.58 -12.07 10.35
C ASN A 29 5.38 -11.77 11.62
N GLU A 30 6.73 -11.84 11.54
CA GLU A 30 7.64 -11.57 12.66
C GLU A 30 7.46 -10.16 13.27
N ASN A 31 6.92 -9.21 12.53
CA ASN A 31 6.64 -7.85 12.98
C ASN A 31 5.22 -7.68 13.53
N GLY A 32 4.42 -8.75 13.55
CA GLY A 32 3.02 -8.72 13.99
C GLY A 32 2.06 -8.20 12.91
N GLU A 33 2.50 -8.02 11.66
CA GLU A 33 1.69 -7.57 10.55
C GLU A 33 1.03 -8.75 9.84
N GLY A 34 -0.27 -8.66 9.61
CA GLY A 34 -1.05 -9.66 8.89
C GLY A 34 -2.35 -9.05 8.37
N GLU A 35 -3.22 -9.88 7.78
CA GLU A 35 -4.50 -9.39 7.30
C GLU A 35 -5.39 -8.95 8.48
N VAL A 36 -6.03 -7.80 8.32
CA VAL A 36 -6.94 -7.24 9.32
C VAL A 36 -8.33 -7.85 9.14
N LEU A 37 -8.71 -8.73 10.07
CA LEU A 37 -10.07 -9.27 10.16
C LEU A 37 -10.92 -8.43 11.10
N ILE A 38 -12.17 -8.21 10.71
CA ILE A 38 -13.10 -7.34 11.42
C ILE A 38 -14.37 -8.10 11.75
N LYS A 39 -14.75 -8.10 13.04
CA LYS A 39 -16.06 -8.49 13.51
C LYS A 39 -16.78 -7.30 14.09
N THR A 40 -18.02 -7.05 13.69
CA THR A 40 -18.84 -5.93 14.22
C THR A 40 -20.32 -6.26 14.08
N PRO A 41 -21.18 -5.76 14.99
CA PRO A 41 -22.64 -5.89 14.83
C PRO A 41 -23.18 -5.25 13.55
N THR A 42 -22.43 -4.33 12.96
CA THR A 42 -22.78 -3.63 11.72
C THR A 42 -22.15 -4.26 10.47
N LEU A 43 -21.65 -5.50 10.59
CA LEU A 43 -21.11 -6.22 9.44
C LEU A 43 -22.23 -6.43 8.41
N MET A 44 -21.92 -6.18 7.12
CA MET A 44 -22.86 -6.42 6.03
C MET A 44 -23.34 -7.87 6.02
N LEU A 45 -24.55 -8.11 5.51
CA LEU A 45 -25.07 -9.48 5.29
C LEU A 45 -24.29 -10.19 4.18
N GLY A 46 -23.92 -9.47 3.13
CA GLY A 46 -23.17 -9.93 1.98
C GLY A 46 -23.26 -8.91 0.84
N TYR A 47 -22.66 -9.25 -0.29
CA TYR A 47 -22.86 -8.52 -1.55
C TYR A 47 -24.21 -8.90 -2.16
N TYR A 48 -24.90 -7.93 -2.75
CA TYR A 48 -26.21 -8.15 -3.35
C TYR A 48 -26.09 -9.10 -4.54
N GLU A 49 -26.87 -10.19 -4.51
CA GLU A 49 -26.88 -11.25 -5.53
C GLU A 49 -25.53 -11.83 -5.91
N ASP A 50 -24.52 -11.75 -5.01
CA ASP A 50 -23.16 -12.27 -5.25
C ASP A 50 -22.67 -13.08 -4.01
N GLU A 51 -23.10 -14.33 -3.95
CA GLU A 51 -22.70 -15.25 -2.88
C GLU A 51 -21.23 -15.58 -2.93
N GLU A 52 -20.64 -15.70 -4.12
CA GLU A 52 -19.23 -16.05 -4.28
C GLU A 52 -18.33 -14.93 -3.75
N ALA A 53 -18.58 -13.68 -4.14
CA ALA A 53 -17.91 -12.54 -3.57
C ALA A 53 -18.13 -12.42 -2.05
N THR A 54 -19.33 -12.74 -1.57
CA THR A 54 -19.61 -12.74 -0.13
C THR A 54 -18.77 -13.77 0.61
N LYS A 55 -18.73 -15.01 0.14
CA LYS A 55 -17.93 -16.10 0.73
C LYS A 55 -16.43 -15.83 0.68
N SER A 56 -15.97 -15.06 -0.31
CA SER A 56 -14.56 -14.69 -0.45
C SER A 56 -14.06 -13.69 0.60
N VAL A 57 -14.98 -12.97 1.27
CA VAL A 57 -14.63 -11.91 2.23
C VAL A 57 -15.29 -12.06 3.59
N ILE A 58 -16.23 -12.97 3.76
CA ILE A 58 -16.87 -13.27 5.07
C ILE A 58 -16.63 -14.72 5.41
N GLU A 59 -15.94 -14.94 6.51
CA GLU A 59 -15.66 -16.25 7.07
C GLU A 59 -16.37 -16.43 8.42
N GLU A 60 -16.82 -17.66 8.70
CA GLU A 60 -17.36 -18.01 10.01
C GLU A 60 -16.29 -18.75 10.84
N ILE A 61 -15.77 -18.09 11.87
CA ILE A 61 -14.77 -18.64 12.78
C ILE A 61 -15.41 -18.81 14.15
N ASN A 62 -15.53 -20.04 14.62
CA ASN A 62 -16.12 -20.41 15.93
C ASN A 62 -17.54 -19.83 16.15
N GLY A 63 -18.38 -19.83 15.11
CA GLY A 63 -19.74 -19.30 15.15
C GLY A 63 -19.82 -17.77 15.11
N GLU A 64 -18.73 -17.09 14.86
CA GLU A 64 -18.64 -15.63 14.71
C GLU A 64 -18.28 -15.27 13.27
N ARG A 65 -19.02 -14.31 12.68
CA ARG A 65 -18.74 -13.84 11.33
C ARG A 65 -17.64 -12.78 11.32
N TRP A 66 -16.60 -13.04 10.55
CA TRP A 66 -15.45 -12.16 10.37
C TRP A 66 -15.35 -11.69 8.91
N PHE A 67 -14.97 -10.44 8.74
CA PHE A 67 -14.77 -9.83 7.45
C PHE A 67 -13.28 -9.69 7.15
N HIS A 68 -12.84 -10.29 6.08
CA HIS A 68 -11.50 -10.11 5.50
C HIS A 68 -11.44 -8.75 4.80
N SER A 69 -10.74 -7.80 5.41
CA SER A 69 -10.72 -6.43 4.90
C SER A 69 -9.84 -6.24 3.66
N GLY A 70 -8.93 -7.16 3.42
CA GLY A 70 -7.87 -7.02 2.42
C GLY A 70 -6.82 -5.95 2.80
N ASP A 71 -6.93 -5.37 4.00
CA ASP A 71 -5.91 -4.48 4.55
C ASP A 71 -4.90 -5.29 5.37
N ILE A 72 -3.62 -4.93 5.26
CA ILE A 72 -2.56 -5.46 6.11
C ILE A 72 -2.26 -4.44 7.20
N GLY A 73 -2.06 -4.93 8.42
CA GLY A 73 -1.79 -4.06 9.55
C GLY A 73 -1.40 -4.82 10.81
N TYR A 74 -1.23 -4.09 11.89
CA TYR A 74 -0.93 -4.64 13.21
C TYR A 74 -1.69 -3.89 14.30
N LEU A 75 -1.82 -4.52 15.45
CA LEU A 75 -2.32 -3.91 16.68
C LEU A 75 -1.15 -3.60 17.60
N ASP A 76 -1.09 -2.38 18.12
CA ASP A 76 -0.13 -2.09 19.19
C ASP A 76 -0.61 -2.68 20.55
N LYS A 77 0.27 -2.60 21.54
CA LYS A 77 -0.01 -3.11 22.92
C LYS A 77 -1.24 -2.47 23.58
N ASP A 78 -1.65 -1.29 23.13
CA ASP A 78 -2.81 -0.56 23.64
C ASP A 78 -4.08 -0.82 22.81
N GLY A 79 -3.99 -1.68 21.77
CA GLY A 79 -5.08 -2.08 20.89
C GLY A 79 -5.41 -1.08 19.79
N PHE A 80 -4.49 -0.17 19.44
CA PHE A 80 -4.63 0.70 18.28
C PHE A 80 -4.23 -0.04 17.01
N LEU A 81 -5.07 0.06 15.98
CA LEU A 81 -4.83 -0.50 14.67
C LEU A 81 -3.96 0.44 13.82
N TYR A 82 -2.91 -0.10 13.25
CA TYR A 82 -2.10 0.55 12.22
C TYR A 82 -2.21 -0.22 10.92
N ILE A 83 -2.53 0.48 9.84
CA ILE A 83 -2.62 -0.11 8.49
C ILE A 83 -1.29 0.17 7.78
N THR A 84 -0.64 -0.88 7.28
CA THR A 84 0.64 -0.81 6.57
C THR A 84 0.47 -0.93 5.05
N GLY A 85 -0.62 -1.55 4.56
CA GLY A 85 -0.87 -1.67 3.13
C GLY A 85 -2.10 -2.50 2.77
N ARG A 86 -2.14 -2.94 1.52
CA ARG A 86 -3.17 -3.82 0.97
C ARG A 86 -2.60 -5.18 0.59
N SER A 87 -3.29 -6.27 0.93
CA SER A 87 -2.87 -7.64 0.60
C SER A 87 -2.66 -7.84 -0.90
N LYS A 88 -3.52 -7.27 -1.74
CA LYS A 88 -3.45 -7.35 -3.21
C LYS A 88 -2.31 -6.54 -3.84
N ASN A 89 -1.72 -5.60 -3.10
CA ASN A 89 -0.66 -4.72 -3.59
C ASN A 89 0.74 -5.15 -3.12
N VAL A 90 0.81 -6.11 -2.20
CA VAL A 90 2.09 -6.58 -1.63
C VAL A 90 3.03 -7.04 -2.72
N ILE A 91 4.26 -6.55 -2.69
CA ILE A 91 5.36 -7.02 -3.52
C ILE A 91 6.10 -8.08 -2.69
N VAL A 92 6.04 -9.33 -3.13
CA VAL A 92 6.74 -10.42 -2.45
C VAL A 92 8.11 -10.62 -3.10
N THR A 93 9.16 -10.45 -2.31
CA THR A 93 10.54 -10.72 -2.76
C THR A 93 10.78 -12.24 -2.87
N GLN A 94 11.83 -12.64 -3.58
CA GLN A 94 12.23 -14.06 -3.67
C GLN A 94 12.50 -14.71 -2.31
N ASN A 95 12.98 -13.92 -1.35
CA ASN A 95 13.23 -14.39 0.02
C ASN A 95 11.98 -14.39 0.90
N GLY A 96 10.78 -14.26 0.30
CA GLY A 96 9.49 -14.30 1.00
C GLY A 96 9.20 -13.05 1.84
N LYS A 97 9.98 -11.96 1.71
CA LYS A 97 9.71 -10.72 2.43
C LYS A 97 8.62 -9.91 1.74
N ASN A 98 7.68 -9.44 2.51
CA ASN A 98 6.60 -8.58 2.04
C ASN A 98 7.04 -7.11 2.04
N ILE A 99 6.79 -6.43 0.92
CA ILE A 99 6.98 -4.98 0.77
C ILE A 99 5.61 -4.37 0.50
N TYR A 100 5.25 -3.39 1.29
CA TYR A 100 4.00 -2.66 1.18
C TYR A 100 4.23 -1.35 0.41
N PRO A 101 3.74 -1.25 -0.83
CA PRO A 101 3.94 -0.06 -1.66
C PRO A 101 3.50 1.24 -0.99
N GLU A 102 2.41 1.19 -0.24
CA GLU A 102 1.80 2.34 0.42
C GLU A 102 2.73 2.98 1.47
N GLU A 103 3.54 2.18 2.16
CA GLU A 103 4.56 2.67 3.11
C GLU A 103 5.60 3.55 2.40
N ILE A 104 6.06 3.09 1.24
CA ILE A 104 7.07 3.80 0.44
C ILE A 104 6.45 5.05 -0.21
N GLU A 105 5.23 4.93 -0.72
CA GLU A 105 4.47 6.04 -1.32
C GLU A 105 4.22 7.16 -0.30
N LEU A 106 3.94 6.81 0.95
CA LEU A 106 3.80 7.79 2.02
C LEU A 106 5.09 8.59 2.24
N LEU A 107 6.26 7.96 2.20
CA LEU A 107 7.53 8.67 2.30
C LEU A 107 7.79 9.57 1.09
N LEU A 108 7.44 9.10 -0.12
CA LEU A 108 7.59 9.86 -1.36
C LEU A 108 6.62 11.05 -1.43
N SER A 109 5.44 10.97 -0.81
CA SER A 109 4.47 12.06 -0.79
C SER A 109 4.97 13.32 -0.07
N HIS A 110 6.02 13.19 0.75
CA HIS A 110 6.70 14.33 1.40
C HIS A 110 7.78 14.97 0.53
N VAL A 111 8.03 14.48 -0.68
CA VAL A 111 9.01 15.04 -1.63
C VAL A 111 8.31 16.08 -2.50
N PRO A 112 8.61 17.40 -2.35
CA PRO A 112 7.86 18.47 -3.03
C PRO A 112 7.92 18.42 -4.56
N GLU A 113 8.97 17.81 -5.12
CA GLU A 113 9.20 17.66 -6.55
C GLU A 113 8.33 16.56 -7.17
N ILE A 114 7.64 15.76 -6.34
CA ILE A 114 6.75 14.69 -6.77
C ILE A 114 5.29 15.15 -6.57
N LYS A 115 4.49 15.16 -7.64
CA LYS A 115 3.06 15.43 -7.58
C LYS A 115 2.28 14.21 -7.13
N GLU A 116 2.53 13.08 -7.78
CA GLU A 116 1.92 11.78 -7.46
C GLU A 116 2.92 10.66 -7.75
N CYS A 117 2.78 9.54 -7.06
CA CYS A 117 3.60 8.36 -7.34
C CYS A 117 2.81 7.07 -7.13
N MET A 118 3.30 6.00 -7.74
CA MET A 118 2.82 4.64 -7.56
C MET A 118 4.03 3.70 -7.49
N VAL A 119 4.16 3.00 -6.38
CA VAL A 119 5.20 1.98 -6.17
C VAL A 119 4.66 0.61 -6.55
N TYR A 120 5.44 -0.20 -7.25
CA TYR A 120 5.06 -1.53 -7.71
C TYR A 120 6.28 -2.42 -7.93
N GLY A 121 6.04 -3.73 -7.98
CA GLY A 121 7.07 -4.70 -8.35
C GLY A 121 7.22 -4.81 -9.86
N LYS A 122 8.44 -4.74 -10.35
CA LYS A 122 8.81 -4.95 -11.76
C LYS A 122 9.87 -6.04 -11.84
N GLU A 123 9.79 -6.92 -12.84
CA GLU A 123 10.87 -7.88 -13.12
C GLU A 123 12.16 -7.13 -13.46
N ASP A 124 13.29 -7.58 -12.91
CA ASP A 124 14.60 -6.97 -13.21
C ASP A 124 15.04 -7.37 -14.64
N GLU A 125 14.98 -6.42 -15.56
CA GLU A 125 15.39 -6.62 -16.96
C GLU A 125 16.90 -6.92 -17.10
N LYS A 126 17.71 -6.60 -16.09
CA LYS A 126 19.15 -6.82 -16.09
C LYS A 126 19.53 -8.25 -15.71
N ASP A 127 18.70 -8.94 -14.96
CA ASP A 127 18.89 -10.33 -14.57
C ASP A 127 17.76 -11.22 -15.10
N LYS A 128 17.80 -11.50 -16.41
CA LYS A 128 16.82 -12.36 -17.10
C LYS A 128 16.83 -13.82 -16.61
N SER A 129 17.88 -14.23 -15.90
CA SER A 129 17.99 -15.59 -15.36
C SER A 129 17.19 -15.77 -14.07
N ASN A 130 16.95 -14.68 -13.37
CA ASN A 130 16.32 -14.65 -12.07
C ASN A 130 15.13 -13.66 -12.12
N LYS A 131 13.90 -14.15 -12.18
CA LYS A 131 12.68 -13.32 -12.22
C LYS A 131 12.45 -12.56 -10.90
N GLU A 132 13.50 -11.95 -10.36
CA GLU A 132 13.40 -11.18 -9.13
C GLU A 132 12.58 -9.90 -9.39
N LEU A 133 11.59 -9.66 -8.51
CA LEU A 133 10.86 -8.40 -8.52
C LEU A 133 11.70 -7.33 -7.81
N ILE A 134 12.00 -6.27 -8.54
CA ILE A 134 12.59 -5.05 -7.97
C ILE A 134 11.50 -4.03 -7.63
N VAL A 135 11.73 -3.26 -6.58
CA VAL A 135 10.85 -2.14 -6.24
C VAL A 135 11.05 -1.03 -7.25
N SER A 136 10.00 -0.72 -7.98
CA SER A 136 9.95 0.34 -8.98
C SER A 136 8.96 1.42 -8.58
N VAL A 137 9.24 2.66 -8.95
CA VAL A 137 8.31 3.76 -8.75
C VAL A 137 8.01 4.44 -10.08
N LYS A 138 6.72 4.69 -10.32
CA LYS A 138 6.23 5.55 -11.38
C LYS A 138 5.86 6.90 -10.77
N VAL A 139 6.40 7.99 -11.30
CA VAL A 139 6.28 9.33 -10.72
C VAL A 139 5.68 10.29 -11.74
N ILE A 140 4.68 11.06 -11.30
CA ILE A 140 4.25 12.28 -11.98
C ILE A 140 5.00 13.45 -11.33
N PRO A 141 5.85 14.16 -12.07
CA PRO A 141 6.61 15.28 -11.53
C PRO A 141 5.71 16.46 -11.13
N ASN A 142 6.14 17.20 -10.14
CA ASN A 142 5.52 18.47 -9.78
C ASN A 142 6.17 19.61 -10.59
N PHE A 143 5.67 19.87 -11.79
CA PHE A 143 6.21 20.88 -12.70
C PHE A 143 6.17 22.31 -12.14
N GLU A 144 5.36 22.59 -11.12
CA GLU A 144 5.39 23.88 -10.42
C GLU A 144 6.66 24.05 -9.57
N LYS A 145 7.25 22.94 -9.14
CA LYS A 145 8.47 22.92 -8.30
C LYS A 145 9.75 22.72 -9.09
N ILE A 146 9.71 21.91 -10.15
CA ILE A 146 10.93 21.57 -10.91
C ILE A 146 11.10 22.39 -12.20
N GLY A 147 10.05 23.12 -12.63
CA GLY A 147 10.01 23.83 -13.90
C GLY A 147 9.31 23.05 -15.01
N LYS A 148 8.92 23.77 -16.08
CA LYS A 148 8.30 23.21 -17.28
C LYS A 148 9.37 22.98 -18.34
N ASP A 149 9.05 22.25 -19.37
CA ASP A 149 9.90 22.01 -20.56
C ASP A 149 11.23 21.27 -20.27
N LEU A 150 11.21 20.36 -19.26
CA LEU A 150 12.33 19.48 -18.94
C LEU A 150 12.21 18.15 -19.70
N THR A 151 13.34 17.60 -20.13
CA THR A 151 13.42 16.23 -20.66
C THR A 151 13.32 15.22 -19.52
N ASP A 152 13.01 13.96 -19.85
CA ASP A 152 12.94 12.88 -18.87
C ASP A 152 14.27 12.66 -18.14
N GLU A 153 15.41 12.88 -18.84
CA GLU A 153 16.73 12.81 -18.26
C GLU A 153 16.94 13.90 -17.19
N GLN A 154 16.56 15.14 -17.49
CA GLN A 154 16.65 16.25 -16.56
C GLN A 154 15.72 16.06 -15.36
N ILE A 155 14.49 15.58 -15.57
CA ILE A 155 13.56 15.24 -14.50
C ILE A 155 14.14 14.13 -13.62
N ARG A 156 14.75 13.11 -14.23
CA ARG A 156 15.41 12.02 -13.52
C ARG A 156 16.58 12.51 -12.66
N GLU A 157 17.40 13.42 -13.18
CA GLU A 157 18.50 14.03 -12.44
C GLU A 157 18.04 14.81 -11.20
N ILE A 158 16.86 15.42 -11.25
CA ILE A 158 16.25 16.12 -10.11
C ILE A 158 15.63 15.14 -9.10
N ILE A 159 14.84 14.17 -9.57
CA ILE A 159 14.03 13.31 -8.70
C ILE A 159 14.84 12.14 -8.11
N TRP A 160 15.77 11.56 -8.88
CA TRP A 160 16.50 10.38 -8.41
C TRP A 160 17.32 10.59 -7.12
N PRO A 161 18.02 11.74 -6.92
CA PRO A 161 18.66 12.04 -5.64
C PRO A 161 17.69 12.07 -4.46
N LYS A 162 16.46 12.57 -4.66
CA LYS A 162 15.40 12.60 -3.62
C LYS A 162 14.93 11.18 -3.26
N ILE A 163 14.77 10.32 -4.27
CA ILE A 163 14.47 8.90 -4.06
C ILE A 163 15.59 8.24 -3.26
N LYS A 164 16.86 8.55 -3.56
CA LYS A 164 18.00 8.02 -2.79
C LYS A 164 17.95 8.45 -1.31
N GLU A 165 17.50 9.66 -1.01
CA GLU A 165 17.30 10.10 0.39
C GLU A 165 16.17 9.34 1.07
N VAL A 166 15.07 9.05 0.36
CA VAL A 166 13.99 8.19 0.87
C VAL A 166 14.52 6.76 1.10
N ASN A 167 15.30 6.22 0.16
CA ASN A 167 15.92 4.90 0.30
C ASN A 167 16.79 4.74 1.56
N LYS A 168 17.44 5.82 2.04
CA LYS A 168 18.21 5.78 3.30
C LYS A 168 17.36 5.52 4.54
N LYS A 169 16.05 5.79 4.46
CA LYS A 169 15.08 5.54 5.54
C LYS A 169 14.45 4.15 5.45
N LEU A 170 14.68 3.44 4.35
CA LEU A 170 14.13 2.11 4.09
C LEU A 170 15.16 1.02 4.36
N THR A 171 14.69 -0.17 4.70
CA THR A 171 15.55 -1.35 4.69
C THR A 171 15.99 -1.69 3.27
N SER A 172 17.16 -2.31 3.10
CA SER A 172 17.77 -2.56 1.80
C SER A 172 16.87 -3.27 0.78
N TYR A 173 16.07 -4.23 1.25
CA TYR A 173 15.16 -4.99 0.38
C TYR A 173 13.93 -4.17 -0.08
N LYS A 174 13.58 -3.08 0.62
CA LYS A 174 12.51 -2.14 0.26
C LYS A 174 13.01 -1.01 -0.65
N ALA A 175 14.32 -0.90 -0.89
CA ALA A 175 14.88 0.20 -1.65
C ALA A 175 14.36 0.25 -3.09
N ILE A 176 13.95 1.43 -3.52
CA ILE A 176 13.52 1.69 -4.89
C ILE A 176 14.73 1.57 -5.81
N LYS A 177 14.65 0.67 -6.79
CA LYS A 177 15.74 0.38 -7.75
C LYS A 177 15.48 0.97 -9.14
N ASN A 178 14.23 1.31 -9.45
CA ASN A 178 13.86 1.85 -10.75
C ASN A 178 12.89 3.02 -10.64
N LEU A 179 13.07 4.04 -11.51
CA LEU A 179 12.20 5.22 -11.63
C LEU A 179 11.64 5.29 -13.05
N GLU A 180 10.33 5.38 -13.17
CA GLU A 180 9.62 5.68 -14.41
C GLU A 180 8.94 7.05 -14.27
N ILE A 181 9.12 7.90 -15.29
CA ILE A 181 8.48 9.22 -15.35
C ILE A 181 7.20 9.08 -16.15
N LYS A 182 6.13 9.65 -15.62
CA LYS A 182 4.82 9.70 -16.27
C LYS A 182 4.37 11.14 -16.38
N HIS A 183 3.98 11.55 -17.58
CA HIS A 183 3.51 12.91 -17.85
C HIS A 183 2.00 13.06 -17.71
N ASP A 184 1.26 12.00 -18.03
CA ASP A 184 -0.19 11.98 -17.91
C ASP A 184 -0.64 11.62 -16.49
N GLU A 185 -1.85 12.01 -16.12
CA GLU A 185 -2.43 11.60 -14.84
C GLU A 185 -2.61 10.08 -14.75
N PHE A 186 -2.51 9.55 -13.52
CA PHE A 186 -2.86 8.16 -13.27
C PHE A 186 -4.35 7.92 -13.52
N GLU A 187 -4.67 6.75 -14.08
CA GLU A 187 -6.06 6.31 -14.13
C GLU A 187 -6.59 6.05 -12.72
N LYS A 188 -7.69 6.73 -12.36
CA LYS A 188 -8.24 6.71 -11.01
C LYS A 188 -9.65 6.13 -10.99
N THR A 189 -10.04 5.62 -9.82
CA THR A 189 -11.42 5.28 -9.51
C THR A 189 -12.24 6.55 -9.26
N THR A 190 -13.57 6.41 -9.14
CA THR A 190 -14.47 7.51 -8.73
C THR A 190 -14.11 8.10 -7.34
N THR A 191 -13.43 7.32 -6.50
CA THR A 191 -12.92 7.75 -5.19
C THR A 191 -11.48 8.26 -5.23
N MET A 192 -10.97 8.63 -6.42
CA MET A 192 -9.64 9.20 -6.66
C MET A 192 -8.46 8.28 -6.27
N LYS A 193 -8.67 6.97 -6.18
CA LYS A 193 -7.60 5.99 -5.95
C LYS A 193 -7.02 5.52 -7.28
N ILE A 194 -5.69 5.41 -7.37
CA ILE A 194 -4.99 4.92 -8.57
C ILE A 194 -5.41 3.48 -8.87
N LYS A 195 -5.81 3.21 -10.11
CA LYS A 195 -6.08 1.86 -10.62
C LYS A 195 -4.77 1.15 -10.95
N ARG A 196 -4.07 0.64 -9.94
CA ARG A 196 -2.74 0.02 -10.06
C ARG A 196 -2.64 -1.00 -11.20
N TYR A 197 -3.62 -1.89 -11.31
CA TYR A 197 -3.66 -2.91 -12.34
C TYR A 197 -3.64 -2.34 -13.76
N ALA A 198 -4.39 -1.26 -14.03
CA ALA A 198 -4.41 -0.61 -15.33
C ALA A 198 -3.07 0.05 -15.64
N GLU A 199 -2.44 0.67 -14.64
CA GLU A 199 -1.16 1.35 -14.79
C GLU A 199 0.03 0.39 -14.94
N ILE A 200 -0.03 -0.81 -14.38
CA ILE A 200 1.00 -1.85 -14.55
C ILE A 200 0.88 -2.51 -15.93
N LYS A 201 -0.35 -2.76 -16.42
CA LYS A 201 -0.57 -3.38 -17.74
C LYS A 201 -0.13 -2.52 -18.93
N LYS A 202 -0.16 -1.19 -18.80
CA LYS A 202 0.27 -0.28 -19.88
C LYS A 202 1.76 -0.39 -20.20
N ASN A 203 2.53 -1.10 -19.38
CA ASN A 203 3.98 -1.28 -19.54
C ASN A 203 4.36 -2.66 -20.14
N LYS A 204 3.38 -3.48 -20.56
CA LYS A 204 3.56 -4.72 -21.33
C LYS A 204 3.16 -4.48 -22.78
#